data_65cfb4c3ae6004605cc2d291ff12a4d8
#
_entry.id   65cfb4c3ae6004605cc2d291ff12a4d8
#
_cell.length_a   1.000
_cell.length_b   1.000
_cell.length_c   1.000
_cell.angle_alpha   90.00
_cell.angle_beta   90.00
_cell.angle_gamma   90.00
#
_symmetry.space_group_name_H-M   'P 1'
#
loop_
_entity.id
_entity.type
_entity.pdbx_description
1 polymer ?
#
loop_
_entity_poly.entity_id
_entity_poly.type
_entity_poly.pdbx_seq_one_letter_code
_entity_poly.pdbx_strand_id
1 'polypeptide(L)'
;VWPPVPVSGQPFDGGERPFGTGRLFDNHTHLPLLPGDYVSDSSGVRLSAEEQMERAVQSGVQRVVVSLCSLPEVQVLGDDRERFSGSAFEMVRFAVAIHPNDAPRHLGILDTAPDNVAQTREPWQETPLDDALAAVERAAREFPEAVVAIGETGLDYFRTAETGKEAQKQAFAAHIELAKALDLPLQIHDRDAHQDCVAMLQRCGAPRKTVFHCFSGDAELAEILAENGWYASFAGNVTYHANRDIQAGALAMPAHLRLIETDAPYLTPQPYRGQPNASYLIGHTADFLAELTQVTSEELREQTFRNAAAVYEF
;
A
#
# COMPACT_ATOMS: atom_id res chain seq x y z
N VAL A 1 16.08 -16.16 -1.88
CA VAL A 1 17.10 -15.20 -2.35
C VAL A 1 16.37 -13.94 -2.79
N TRP A 2 16.85 -12.77 -2.38
CA TRP A 2 16.29 -11.51 -2.85
C TRP A 2 16.49 -11.38 -4.36
N PRO A 3 15.45 -10.95 -5.11
CA PRO A 3 15.57 -10.70 -6.53
C PRO A 3 16.69 -9.68 -6.84
N PRO A 4 17.36 -9.80 -7.98
CA PRO A 4 18.36 -8.82 -8.38
C PRO A 4 17.73 -7.44 -8.62
N VAL A 5 18.50 -6.38 -8.38
CA VAL A 5 18.08 -5.02 -8.71
C VAL A 5 18.01 -4.89 -10.21
N PRO A 6 16.87 -4.50 -10.76
CA PRO A 6 16.74 -4.23 -12.18
C PRO A 6 17.54 -2.96 -12.55
N VAL A 7 18.42 -3.06 -13.50
CA VAL A 7 19.21 -1.91 -13.97
C VAL A 7 18.68 -1.46 -15.33
N SER A 8 18.28 -0.19 -15.45
CA SER A 8 17.80 0.36 -16.71
C SER A 8 18.87 0.24 -17.81
N GLY A 9 18.50 -0.36 -18.94
CA GLY A 9 19.36 -0.48 -20.12
C GLY A 9 20.31 -1.68 -20.14
N GLN A 10 20.28 -2.58 -19.15
CA GLN A 10 21.00 -3.86 -19.22
C GLN A 10 20.00 -5.03 -19.39
N PRO A 11 20.29 -5.99 -20.29
CA PRO A 11 19.47 -7.19 -20.37
C PRO A 11 19.64 -8.01 -19.08
N PHE A 12 18.54 -8.51 -18.54
CA PHE A 12 18.54 -9.49 -17.46
C PHE A 12 19.24 -10.78 -17.91
N ASP A 13 20.09 -11.35 -17.05
CA ASP A 13 20.61 -12.71 -17.25
C ASP A 13 19.44 -13.69 -17.22
N GLY A 14 18.99 -14.13 -18.38
CA GLY A 14 17.84 -15.03 -18.53
C GLY A 14 16.91 -14.64 -19.67
N GLY A 15 17.19 -13.60 -20.43
CA GLY A 15 16.40 -13.17 -21.60
C GLY A 15 15.17 -12.33 -21.26
N GLU A 16 15.11 -11.78 -20.06
CA GLU A 16 14.07 -10.85 -19.65
C GLU A 16 14.29 -9.46 -20.28
N ARG A 17 13.19 -8.75 -20.57
CA ARG A 17 13.25 -7.41 -21.17
C ARG A 17 13.92 -6.44 -20.18
N PRO A 18 14.79 -5.52 -20.67
CA PRO A 18 15.29 -4.45 -19.82
C PRO A 18 14.13 -3.60 -19.33
N PHE A 19 14.22 -3.08 -18.11
CA PHE A 19 13.22 -2.12 -17.62
C PHE A 19 13.09 -0.96 -18.58
N GLY A 20 11.87 -0.51 -18.79
CA GLY A 20 11.57 0.71 -19.49
C GLY A 20 12.29 1.90 -18.85
N THR A 21 12.59 2.91 -19.66
CA THR A 21 13.04 4.21 -19.15
C THR A 21 11.85 4.95 -18.52
N GLY A 22 12.06 5.73 -17.48
CA GLY A 22 11.03 6.54 -16.84
C GLY A 22 11.05 6.46 -15.30
N ARG A 23 10.37 7.41 -14.69
CA ARG A 23 10.28 7.55 -13.25
C ARG A 23 9.28 6.56 -12.67
N LEU A 24 9.56 6.07 -11.47
CA LEU A 24 8.67 5.18 -10.72
C LEU A 24 8.29 5.83 -9.38
N PHE A 25 7.03 5.65 -9.00
CA PHE A 25 6.49 6.03 -7.71
C PHE A 25 5.81 4.81 -7.10
N ASP A 26 6.37 4.30 -6.00
CA ASP A 26 5.75 3.24 -5.21
C ASP A 26 4.80 3.88 -4.19
N ASN A 27 3.51 3.88 -4.50
CA ASN A 27 2.57 4.64 -3.69
C ASN A 27 2.06 3.89 -2.45
N HIS A 28 2.45 2.62 -2.28
CA HIS A 28 2.15 1.84 -1.08
C HIS A 28 3.13 0.68 -0.90
N THR A 29 3.83 0.69 0.21
CA THR A 29 4.77 -0.36 0.62
C THR A 29 4.93 -0.41 2.13
N HIS A 30 5.49 -1.50 2.65
CA HIS A 30 5.91 -1.60 4.04
C HIS A 30 7.43 -1.78 4.12
N LEU A 31 8.04 -1.22 5.14
CA LEU A 31 9.48 -1.35 5.41
C LEU A 31 9.70 -1.94 6.82
N PRO A 32 10.79 -2.67 7.05
CA PRO A 32 11.14 -3.18 8.37
C PRO A 32 11.68 -2.04 9.23
N LEU A 33 10.81 -1.27 9.86
CA LEU A 33 11.17 -0.09 10.64
C LEU A 33 11.32 -0.37 12.12
N LEU A 34 10.61 -1.37 12.66
CA LEU A 34 10.66 -1.72 14.07
C LEU A 34 11.84 -2.65 14.38
N PRO A 35 12.40 -2.58 15.61
CA PRO A 35 13.40 -3.54 16.07
C PRO A 35 12.83 -4.97 15.99
N GLY A 36 13.49 -5.82 15.21
CA GLY A 36 13.05 -7.20 15.00
C GLY A 36 12.19 -7.44 13.78
N ASP A 37 11.71 -6.39 13.12
CA ASP A 37 11.07 -6.52 11.82
C ASP A 37 12.10 -6.95 10.77
N TYR A 38 11.78 -8.05 10.13
CA TYR A 38 12.62 -8.52 9.03
C TYR A 38 11.78 -9.19 7.98
N VAL A 39 12.00 -8.83 6.74
CA VAL A 39 11.67 -9.72 5.65
C VAL A 39 12.85 -10.66 5.46
N SER A 40 12.71 -11.90 5.91
CA SER A 40 13.71 -12.94 5.64
C SER A 40 13.40 -13.58 4.31
N ASP A 41 14.39 -13.69 3.44
CA ASP A 41 14.30 -14.61 2.31
C ASP A 41 14.60 -16.05 2.77
N SER A 42 14.42 -17.00 1.85
CA SER A 42 14.71 -18.41 2.10
C SER A 42 16.19 -18.71 2.38
N SER A 43 17.09 -17.77 2.10
CA SER A 43 18.53 -17.86 2.38
C SER A 43 18.91 -17.25 3.74
N GLY A 44 17.96 -16.61 4.44
CA GLY A 44 18.21 -15.91 5.70
C GLY A 44 18.87 -14.53 5.55
N VAL A 45 19.11 -14.07 4.34
CA VAL A 45 19.58 -12.70 4.07
C VAL A 45 18.45 -11.72 4.30
N ARG A 46 18.73 -10.66 5.05
CA ARG A 46 17.77 -9.62 5.42
C ARG A 46 18.25 -8.28 4.89
N LEU A 47 17.37 -7.56 4.19
CA LEU A 47 17.66 -6.19 3.78
C LEU A 47 17.05 -5.23 4.80
N SER A 48 17.87 -4.28 5.29
CA SER A 48 17.36 -3.16 6.07
C SER A 48 16.46 -2.25 5.22
N ALA A 49 15.70 -1.37 5.86
CA ALA A 49 14.91 -0.38 5.15
C ALA A 49 15.78 0.52 4.26
N GLU A 50 16.95 0.92 4.76
CA GLU A 50 17.94 1.72 4.04
C GLU A 50 18.44 1.00 2.78
N GLU A 51 18.86 -0.27 2.91
CA GLU A 51 19.31 -1.08 1.76
C GLU A 51 18.20 -1.27 0.71
N GLN A 52 16.95 -1.42 1.14
CA GLN A 52 15.80 -1.49 0.22
C GLN A 52 15.61 -0.18 -0.53
N MET A 53 15.71 0.97 0.15
CA MET A 53 15.58 2.28 -0.48
C MET A 53 16.75 2.61 -1.41
N GLU A 54 17.98 2.26 -1.06
CA GLU A 54 19.13 2.40 -1.96
C GLU A 54 18.93 1.60 -3.26
N ARG A 55 18.43 0.37 -3.15
CA ARG A 55 18.10 -0.44 -4.34
C ARG A 55 16.93 0.14 -5.14
N ALA A 56 15.94 0.71 -4.47
CA ALA A 56 14.82 1.38 -5.12
C ALA A 56 15.29 2.57 -5.98
N VAL A 57 16.18 3.41 -5.45
CA VAL A 57 16.81 4.50 -6.22
C VAL A 57 17.56 3.95 -7.45
N GLN A 58 18.35 2.89 -7.29
CA GLN A 58 19.08 2.25 -8.40
C GLN A 58 18.15 1.72 -9.50
N SER A 59 16.92 1.33 -9.15
CA SER A 59 15.92 0.83 -10.10
C SER A 59 15.06 1.93 -10.73
N GLY A 60 15.29 3.21 -10.41
CA GLY A 60 14.56 4.36 -10.95
C GLY A 60 13.33 4.78 -10.14
N VAL A 61 13.13 4.24 -8.93
CA VAL A 61 12.11 4.72 -7.99
C VAL A 61 12.56 6.07 -7.45
N GLN A 62 11.69 7.08 -7.52
CA GLN A 62 11.98 8.44 -7.09
C GLN A 62 11.13 8.88 -5.89
N ARG A 63 10.01 8.21 -5.63
CA ARG A 63 9.11 8.49 -4.52
C ARG A 63 8.51 7.20 -3.98
N VAL A 64 8.34 7.15 -2.67
CA VAL A 64 7.77 6.00 -1.96
C VAL A 64 6.83 6.50 -0.86
N VAL A 65 5.65 5.91 -0.75
CA VAL A 65 4.78 6.06 0.42
C VAL A 65 4.85 4.77 1.22
N VAL A 66 5.33 4.87 2.46
CA VAL A 66 5.41 3.75 3.40
C VAL A 66 4.19 3.78 4.30
N SER A 67 3.48 2.67 4.39
CA SER A 67 2.31 2.53 5.26
C SER A 67 2.74 2.13 6.67
N LEU A 68 2.36 2.96 7.66
CA LEU A 68 2.52 2.74 9.09
C LEU A 68 1.13 2.46 9.65
N CYS A 69 0.77 1.19 9.76
CA CYS A 69 -0.61 0.78 9.99
C CYS A 69 -0.84 0.07 11.33
N SER A 70 0.14 0.11 12.21
CA SER A 70 0.06 -0.32 13.61
C SER A 70 0.51 0.79 14.56
N LEU A 71 0.04 0.75 15.82
CA LEU A 71 0.41 1.76 16.80
C LEU A 71 1.93 1.90 17.01
N PRO A 72 2.73 0.82 17.11
CA PRO A 72 4.19 0.93 17.19
C PRO A 72 4.82 1.58 15.97
N GLU A 73 4.36 1.25 14.75
CA GLU A 73 4.87 1.86 13.52
C GLU A 73 4.57 3.35 13.45
N VAL A 74 3.37 3.77 13.84
CA VAL A 74 3.01 5.19 13.89
C VAL A 74 3.91 5.94 14.88
N GLN A 75 4.28 5.33 16.01
CA GLN A 75 5.16 5.93 17.02
C GLN A 75 6.60 6.12 16.54
N VAL A 76 7.07 5.30 15.58
CA VAL A 76 8.43 5.41 15.00
C VAL A 76 8.71 6.80 14.43
N LEU A 77 7.69 7.51 13.91
CA LEU A 77 7.86 8.88 13.39
C LEU A 77 8.42 9.87 14.44
N GLY A 78 8.02 9.69 15.70
CA GLY A 78 8.55 10.49 16.82
C GLY A 78 9.87 9.96 17.36
N ASP A 79 9.98 8.62 17.50
CA ASP A 79 11.11 7.97 18.17
C ASP A 79 12.39 7.98 17.32
N ASP A 80 12.28 7.85 15.99
CA ASP A 80 13.39 7.71 15.05
C ASP A 80 13.49 8.87 14.02
N ARG A 81 13.10 10.07 14.42
CA ARG A 81 13.04 11.24 13.53
C ARG A 81 14.36 11.51 12.79
N GLU A 82 15.50 11.30 13.45
CA GLU A 82 16.82 11.48 12.84
C GLU A 82 17.07 10.50 11.70
N ARG A 83 16.60 9.27 11.84
CA ARG A 83 16.70 8.23 10.81
C ARG A 83 16.01 8.67 9.51
N PHE A 84 14.80 9.21 9.61
CA PHE A 84 14.02 9.64 8.45
C PHE A 84 14.50 10.94 7.82
N SER A 85 15.44 11.64 8.46
CA SER A 85 16.13 12.79 7.87
C SER A 85 17.36 12.39 7.04
N GLY A 86 17.73 11.10 7.03
CA GLY A 86 18.84 10.57 6.27
C GLY A 86 18.56 10.49 4.77
N SER A 87 19.62 10.52 3.95
CA SER A 87 19.52 10.52 2.48
C SER A 87 18.76 9.32 1.89
N ALA A 88 18.77 8.17 2.55
CA ALA A 88 18.03 6.98 2.13
C ALA A 88 16.50 7.20 2.17
N PHE A 89 16.02 8.11 3.04
CA PHE A 89 14.60 8.39 3.23
C PHE A 89 14.14 9.72 2.61
N GLU A 90 14.99 10.44 1.90
CA GLU A 90 14.63 11.72 1.25
C GLU A 90 13.41 11.58 0.33
N MET A 91 13.32 10.45 -0.38
CA MET A 91 12.22 10.12 -1.27
C MET A 91 11.00 9.50 -0.59
N VAL A 92 11.05 9.28 0.72
CA VAL A 92 10.01 8.55 1.47
C VAL A 92 9.06 9.54 2.15
N ARG A 93 7.77 9.22 2.08
CA ARG A 93 6.72 9.81 2.92
C ARG A 93 5.88 8.68 3.51
N PHE A 94 5.00 9.02 4.43
CA PHE A 94 4.27 8.05 5.21
C PHE A 94 2.76 8.20 5.06
N ALA A 95 2.07 7.09 5.03
CA ALA A 95 0.66 6.97 5.33
C ALA A 95 0.51 6.42 6.76
N VAL A 96 -0.44 6.92 7.53
CA VAL A 96 -0.64 6.51 8.93
C VAL A 96 -2.08 6.11 9.19
N ALA A 97 -2.29 4.95 9.84
CA ALA A 97 -3.61 4.48 10.24
C ALA A 97 -3.50 3.36 11.29
N ILE A 98 -4.66 2.82 11.70
CA ILE A 98 -4.79 1.51 12.33
C ILE A 98 -5.38 0.57 11.28
N HIS A 99 -4.63 -0.50 10.96
CA HIS A 99 -5.03 -1.50 9.98
C HIS A 99 -6.38 -2.14 10.36
N PRO A 100 -7.27 -2.45 9.39
CA PRO A 100 -8.56 -3.05 9.70
C PRO A 100 -8.48 -4.33 10.54
N ASN A 101 -7.43 -5.15 10.37
CA ASN A 101 -7.27 -6.36 11.16
C ASN A 101 -6.84 -6.09 12.62
N ASP A 102 -6.33 -4.91 12.94
CA ASP A 102 -5.96 -4.54 14.30
C ASP A 102 -7.12 -3.89 15.08
N ALA A 103 -8.02 -3.22 14.40
CA ALA A 103 -9.15 -2.56 15.05
C ALA A 103 -9.98 -3.49 15.98
N PRO A 104 -10.36 -4.72 15.57
CA PRO A 104 -11.02 -5.67 16.49
C PRO A 104 -10.14 -6.07 17.67
N ARG A 105 -8.83 -6.22 17.48
CA ARG A 105 -7.90 -6.63 18.54
C ARG A 105 -7.75 -5.56 19.61
N HIS A 106 -7.79 -4.28 19.25
CA HIS A 106 -7.85 -3.17 20.19
C HIS A 106 -9.10 -3.21 21.10
N LEU A 107 -10.19 -3.82 20.62
CA LEU A 107 -11.41 -4.06 21.39
C LEU A 107 -11.45 -5.44 22.07
N GLY A 108 -10.35 -6.23 21.97
CA GLY A 108 -10.28 -7.57 22.56
C GLY A 108 -11.11 -8.64 21.84
N ILE A 109 -11.50 -8.38 20.59
CA ILE A 109 -12.24 -9.34 19.75
C ILE A 109 -11.20 -10.22 19.03
N LEU A 110 -11.15 -11.50 19.40
CA LEU A 110 -10.13 -12.46 18.97
C LEU A 110 -10.73 -13.73 18.34
N ASP A 111 -11.93 -13.64 17.79
CA ASP A 111 -12.57 -14.78 17.16
C ASP A 111 -11.81 -15.26 15.93
N THR A 112 -11.89 -16.58 15.68
CA THR A 112 -11.23 -17.18 14.51
C THR A 112 -11.80 -16.60 13.22
N ALA A 113 -10.94 -16.11 12.37
CA ALA A 113 -11.29 -15.53 11.09
C ALA A 113 -11.74 -16.58 10.04
N PRO A 114 -12.40 -16.18 8.96
CA PRO A 114 -12.81 -17.07 7.87
C PRO A 114 -11.68 -17.88 7.23
N ASP A 115 -10.44 -17.40 7.29
CA ASP A 115 -9.23 -18.12 6.84
C ASP A 115 -8.78 -19.23 7.81
N ASN A 116 -9.54 -19.46 8.90
CA ASN A 116 -9.27 -20.40 9.99
C ASN A 116 -8.00 -20.07 10.81
N VAL A 117 -7.50 -18.84 10.75
CA VAL A 117 -6.39 -18.39 11.58
C VAL A 117 -6.96 -17.86 12.91
N ALA A 118 -6.49 -18.46 14.01
CA ALA A 118 -6.78 -17.97 15.35
C ALA A 118 -6.15 -16.58 15.54
N GLN A 119 -6.95 -15.64 16.01
CA GLN A 119 -6.47 -14.28 16.25
C GLN A 119 -5.73 -14.23 17.60
N THR A 120 -4.63 -13.49 17.62
CA THR A 120 -3.86 -13.20 18.84
C THR A 120 -3.82 -11.69 19.05
N ARG A 121 -3.54 -11.28 20.27
CA ARG A 121 -3.43 -9.88 20.66
C ARG A 121 -2.01 -9.59 21.13
N GLU A 122 -1.38 -8.62 20.50
CA GLU A 122 -0.09 -8.10 20.93
C GLU A 122 -0.26 -7.11 22.10
N PRO A 123 0.75 -6.92 22.97
CA PRO A 123 0.64 -6.01 24.12
C PRO A 123 0.22 -4.58 23.76
N TRP A 124 0.66 -4.05 22.64
CA TRP A 124 0.31 -2.70 22.18
C TRP A 124 -1.16 -2.58 21.74
N GLN A 125 -1.79 -3.69 21.35
CA GLN A 125 -3.23 -3.73 21.02
C GLN A 125 -4.13 -3.71 22.27
N GLU A 126 -3.56 -3.75 23.50
CA GLU A 126 -4.31 -3.48 24.73
C GLU A 126 -4.70 -2.00 24.89
N THR A 127 -4.03 -1.11 24.14
CA THR A 127 -4.45 0.28 24.02
C THR A 127 -5.87 0.35 23.44
N PRO A 128 -6.81 1.07 24.06
CA PRO A 128 -8.17 1.23 23.52
C PRO A 128 -8.15 1.78 22.07
N LEU A 129 -9.09 1.34 21.25
CA LEU A 129 -9.15 1.74 19.84
C LEU A 129 -9.18 3.27 19.66
N ASP A 130 -9.96 3.97 20.49
CA ASP A 130 -10.07 5.44 20.43
C ASP A 130 -8.72 6.13 20.75
N ASP A 131 -7.94 5.57 21.66
CA ASP A 131 -6.59 6.09 21.99
C ASP A 131 -5.58 5.81 20.87
N ALA A 132 -5.70 4.66 20.19
CA ALA A 132 -4.89 4.31 19.03
C ALA A 132 -5.23 5.24 17.84
N LEU A 133 -6.51 5.50 17.57
CA LEU A 133 -6.96 6.46 16.56
C LEU A 133 -6.48 7.89 16.87
N ALA A 134 -6.52 8.30 18.15
CA ALA A 134 -5.98 9.59 18.57
C ALA A 134 -4.47 9.68 18.39
N ALA A 135 -3.72 8.57 18.47
CA ALA A 135 -2.30 8.56 18.18
C ALA A 135 -2.02 8.77 16.68
N VAL A 136 -2.83 8.17 15.79
CA VAL A 136 -2.77 8.43 14.35
C VAL A 136 -3.02 9.91 14.04
N GLU A 137 -4.07 10.51 14.61
CA GLU A 137 -4.34 11.93 14.43
C GLU A 137 -3.20 12.80 14.90
N ARG A 138 -2.62 12.51 16.09
CA ARG A 138 -1.46 13.25 16.60
C ARG A 138 -0.28 13.17 15.65
N ALA A 139 0.06 11.99 15.16
CA ALA A 139 1.17 11.80 14.23
C ALA A 139 0.97 12.60 12.92
N ALA A 140 -0.23 12.52 12.34
CA ALA A 140 -0.53 13.27 11.11
C ALA A 140 -0.44 14.80 11.30
N ARG A 141 -0.82 15.30 12.49
CA ARG A 141 -0.73 16.77 12.80
C ARG A 141 0.67 17.21 13.20
N GLU A 142 1.45 16.34 13.84
CA GLU A 142 2.80 16.68 14.33
C GLU A 142 3.84 16.59 13.22
N PHE A 143 3.63 15.71 12.24
CA PHE A 143 4.58 15.47 11.14
C PHE A 143 3.98 15.76 9.75
N PRO A 144 3.44 16.96 9.48
CA PRO A 144 2.70 17.26 8.24
C PRO A 144 3.57 17.19 6.98
N GLU A 145 4.90 17.35 7.11
CA GLU A 145 5.83 17.22 5.98
C GLU A 145 6.20 15.75 5.67
N ALA A 146 5.99 14.86 6.63
CA ALA A 146 6.31 13.45 6.50
C ALA A 146 5.06 12.60 6.21
N VAL A 147 3.92 12.94 6.80
CA VAL A 147 2.65 12.22 6.63
C VAL A 147 1.87 12.83 5.48
N VAL A 148 1.67 12.06 4.41
CA VAL A 148 1.01 12.50 3.18
C VAL A 148 -0.32 11.79 2.90
N ALA A 149 -0.72 10.83 3.74
CA ALA A 149 -1.98 10.13 3.61
C ALA A 149 -2.46 9.55 4.96
N ILE A 150 -3.76 9.34 5.07
CA ILE A 150 -4.35 8.46 6.07
C ILE A 150 -4.55 7.09 5.44
N GLY A 151 -3.93 6.07 6.02
CA GLY A 151 -3.96 4.71 5.48
C GLY A 151 -2.77 3.87 6.03
N GLU A 152 -2.87 2.58 5.94
CA GLU A 152 -3.90 1.76 5.31
C GLU A 152 -5.05 1.51 6.29
N THR A 153 -6.27 1.80 5.86
CA THR A 153 -7.51 1.62 6.61
C THR A 153 -8.59 1.04 5.70
N GLY A 154 -9.67 0.55 6.24
CA GLY A 154 -10.75 -0.02 5.44
C GLY A 154 -11.33 -1.28 6.06
N LEU A 155 -11.60 -2.30 5.21
CA LEU A 155 -12.29 -3.52 5.63
C LEU A 155 -11.57 -4.78 5.09
N ASP A 156 -11.44 -5.80 5.95
CA ASP A 156 -10.91 -7.11 5.60
C ASP A 156 -11.83 -8.20 6.15
N TYR A 157 -12.70 -8.73 5.31
CA TYR A 157 -13.64 -9.78 5.69
C TYR A 157 -13.07 -11.20 5.49
N PHE A 158 -11.89 -11.30 4.92
CA PHE A 158 -11.17 -12.56 4.84
C PHE A 158 -10.45 -12.90 6.15
N ARG A 159 -9.86 -11.88 6.82
CA ARG A 159 -9.07 -12.06 8.04
C ARG A 159 -9.77 -11.60 9.32
N THR A 160 -11.04 -11.25 9.24
CA THR A 160 -11.81 -10.80 10.40
C THR A 160 -13.11 -11.55 10.51
N ALA A 161 -13.38 -12.12 11.70
CA ALA A 161 -14.64 -12.77 12.01
C ALA A 161 -15.81 -11.78 11.98
N GLU A 162 -17.03 -12.28 11.85
CA GLU A 162 -18.25 -11.44 11.81
C GLU A 162 -18.33 -10.47 12.99
N THR A 163 -17.95 -10.92 14.19
CA THR A 163 -17.93 -10.12 15.43
C THR A 163 -16.98 -8.92 15.38
N GLY A 164 -15.95 -8.97 14.54
CA GLY A 164 -14.95 -7.90 14.41
C GLY A 164 -15.29 -6.85 13.35
N LYS A 165 -16.27 -7.10 12.48
CA LYS A 165 -16.56 -6.20 11.33
C LYS A 165 -16.99 -4.79 11.76
N GLU A 166 -17.77 -4.68 12.84
CA GLU A 166 -18.20 -3.37 13.34
C GLU A 166 -17.01 -2.54 13.88
N ALA A 167 -16.01 -3.18 14.49
CA ALA A 167 -14.79 -2.51 14.91
C ALA A 167 -14.01 -1.96 13.72
N GLN A 168 -13.90 -2.72 12.63
CA GLN A 168 -13.30 -2.24 11.38
C GLN A 168 -14.07 -1.04 10.82
N LYS A 169 -15.40 -1.12 10.75
CA LYS A 169 -16.25 -0.02 10.27
C LYS A 169 -16.11 1.24 11.14
N GLN A 170 -16.00 1.08 12.46
CA GLN A 170 -15.75 2.21 13.36
C GLN A 170 -14.41 2.88 13.06
N ALA A 171 -13.33 2.12 12.97
CA ALA A 171 -12.01 2.64 12.66
C ALA A 171 -11.97 3.28 11.26
N PHE A 172 -12.56 2.64 10.25
CA PHE A 172 -12.62 3.16 8.90
C PHE A 172 -13.38 4.49 8.82
N ALA A 173 -14.54 4.61 9.49
CA ALA A 173 -15.29 5.86 9.56
C ALA A 173 -14.46 6.98 10.21
N ALA A 174 -13.74 6.69 11.30
CA ALA A 174 -12.87 7.65 11.96
C ALA A 174 -11.73 8.13 11.05
N HIS A 175 -11.10 7.22 10.31
CA HIS A 175 -10.05 7.58 9.35
C HIS A 175 -10.58 8.38 8.14
N ILE A 176 -11.79 8.08 7.63
CA ILE A 176 -12.43 8.90 6.60
C ILE A 176 -12.61 10.34 7.10
N GLU A 177 -13.14 10.52 8.30
CA GLU A 177 -13.33 11.87 8.88
C GLU A 177 -11.99 12.58 9.13
N LEU A 178 -10.97 11.85 9.59
CA LEU A 178 -9.64 12.40 9.80
C LEU A 178 -9.00 12.86 8.47
N ALA A 179 -9.06 12.03 7.44
CA ALA A 179 -8.54 12.36 6.10
C ALA A 179 -9.19 13.63 5.54
N LYS A 180 -10.52 13.76 5.70
CA LYS A 180 -11.28 14.96 5.30
C LYS A 180 -10.85 16.18 6.11
N ALA A 181 -10.71 16.04 7.43
CA ALA A 181 -10.37 17.13 8.33
C ALA A 181 -8.95 17.68 8.08
N LEU A 182 -8.04 16.84 7.58
CA LEU A 182 -6.66 17.20 7.27
C LEU A 182 -6.42 17.48 5.78
N ASP A 183 -7.43 17.32 4.92
CA ASP A 183 -7.33 17.36 3.44
C ASP A 183 -6.25 16.40 2.90
N LEU A 184 -6.09 15.23 3.53
CA LEU A 184 -5.15 14.20 3.13
C LEU A 184 -5.82 13.11 2.28
N PRO A 185 -5.08 12.47 1.37
CA PRO A 185 -5.51 11.26 0.70
C PRO A 185 -5.88 10.15 1.68
N LEU A 186 -6.81 9.29 1.28
CA LEU A 186 -7.19 8.08 2.01
C LEU A 186 -6.75 6.85 1.23
N GLN A 187 -5.91 5.99 1.83
CA GLN A 187 -5.54 4.68 1.27
C GLN A 187 -6.40 3.59 1.90
N ILE A 188 -7.13 2.87 1.07
CA ILE A 188 -8.14 1.90 1.49
C ILE A 188 -7.65 0.48 1.24
N HIS A 189 -7.61 -0.31 2.31
CA HIS A 189 -7.56 -1.76 2.29
C HIS A 189 -8.97 -2.31 2.07
N ASP A 190 -9.14 -3.08 1.01
CA ASP A 190 -10.42 -3.68 0.66
C ASP A 190 -10.23 -5.16 0.29
N ARG A 191 -10.60 -6.05 1.20
CA ARG A 191 -10.49 -7.48 1.00
C ARG A 191 -11.80 -8.19 1.32
N ASP A 192 -12.44 -8.75 0.29
CA ASP A 192 -13.75 -9.42 0.38
C ASP A 192 -14.84 -8.50 0.96
N ALA A 193 -14.70 -7.17 0.81
CA ALA A 193 -15.57 -6.16 1.45
C ALA A 193 -15.98 -5.00 0.52
N HIS A 194 -15.83 -5.15 -0.79
CA HIS A 194 -15.99 -4.09 -1.81
C HIS A 194 -17.26 -3.26 -1.63
N GLN A 195 -18.41 -3.93 -1.47
CA GLN A 195 -19.70 -3.25 -1.34
C GLN A 195 -19.78 -2.40 -0.09
N ASP A 196 -19.28 -2.90 1.04
CA ASP A 196 -19.28 -2.17 2.30
C ASP A 196 -18.29 -1.01 2.30
N CYS A 197 -17.11 -1.17 1.67
CA CYS A 197 -16.15 -0.07 1.47
C CYS A 197 -16.78 1.08 0.67
N VAL A 198 -17.37 0.77 -0.48
CA VAL A 198 -18.07 1.76 -1.34
C VAL A 198 -19.22 2.42 -0.59
N ALA A 199 -20.08 1.63 0.08
CA ALA A 199 -21.23 2.15 0.84
C ALA A 199 -20.80 3.07 1.99
N MET A 200 -19.71 2.74 2.69
CA MET A 200 -19.18 3.59 3.74
C MET A 200 -18.64 4.92 3.22
N LEU A 201 -17.89 4.91 2.12
CA LEU A 201 -17.39 6.13 1.47
C LEU A 201 -18.54 7.03 1.01
N GLN A 202 -19.57 6.45 0.41
CA GLN A 202 -20.77 7.20 -0.02
C GLN A 202 -21.52 7.78 1.18
N ARG A 203 -21.68 7.02 2.27
CA ARG A 203 -22.39 7.46 3.48
C ARG A 203 -21.63 8.53 4.25
N CYS A 204 -20.31 8.37 4.44
CA CYS A 204 -19.48 9.31 5.22
C CYS A 204 -19.02 10.51 4.37
N GLY A 205 -19.15 10.43 3.05
CA GLY A 205 -18.53 11.36 2.12
C GLY A 205 -17.04 11.08 1.97
N ALA A 206 -16.63 10.55 0.82
CA ALA A 206 -15.23 10.23 0.55
C ALA A 206 -14.33 11.48 0.59
N PRO A 207 -13.08 11.36 1.07
CA PRO A 207 -12.07 12.39 0.86
C PRO A 207 -11.86 12.70 -0.62
N ARG A 208 -11.40 13.91 -0.94
CA ARG A 208 -11.17 14.36 -2.33
C ARG A 208 -10.25 13.42 -3.12
N LYS A 209 -9.29 12.80 -2.45
CA LYS A 209 -8.34 11.85 -3.00
C LYS A 209 -8.49 10.53 -2.25
N THR A 210 -9.13 9.57 -2.88
CA THR A 210 -9.43 8.24 -2.33
C THR A 210 -8.77 7.19 -3.21
N VAL A 211 -7.94 6.33 -2.60
CA VAL A 211 -7.15 5.31 -3.27
C VAL A 211 -7.53 3.94 -2.72
N PHE A 212 -8.03 3.06 -3.57
CA PHE A 212 -8.10 1.63 -3.26
C PHE A 212 -6.72 1.03 -3.53
N HIS A 213 -5.95 0.83 -2.47
CA HIS A 213 -4.64 0.20 -2.59
C HIS A 213 -4.81 -1.29 -2.84
N CYS A 214 -3.79 -1.93 -3.39
CA CYS A 214 -3.77 -3.36 -3.69
C CYS A 214 -5.07 -3.84 -4.34
N PHE A 215 -5.52 -3.13 -5.39
CA PHE A 215 -6.82 -3.37 -6.04
C PHE A 215 -7.07 -4.87 -6.25
N SER A 216 -8.15 -5.37 -5.67
CA SER A 216 -8.52 -6.78 -5.64
C SER A 216 -9.88 -7.10 -6.31
N GLY A 217 -10.49 -6.07 -6.92
CA GLY A 217 -11.78 -6.18 -7.61
C GLY A 217 -11.65 -6.59 -9.08
N ASP A 218 -12.77 -6.46 -9.76
CA ASP A 218 -12.95 -6.73 -11.18
C ASP A 218 -13.25 -5.43 -11.97
N ALA A 219 -13.74 -5.57 -13.20
CA ALA A 219 -14.10 -4.44 -14.05
C ALA A 219 -15.28 -3.65 -13.48
N GLU A 220 -16.26 -4.29 -12.83
CA GLU A 220 -17.43 -3.63 -12.24
C GLU A 220 -17.00 -2.71 -11.08
N LEU A 221 -16.14 -3.20 -10.19
CA LEU A 221 -15.60 -2.35 -9.12
C LEU A 221 -14.78 -1.19 -9.71
N ALA A 222 -13.94 -1.43 -10.73
CA ALA A 222 -13.15 -0.40 -11.38
C ALA A 222 -14.03 0.71 -12.00
N GLU A 223 -15.15 0.36 -12.61
CA GLU A 223 -16.14 1.32 -13.14
C GLU A 223 -16.75 2.15 -12.01
N ILE A 224 -17.16 1.52 -10.89
CA ILE A 224 -17.68 2.24 -9.70
C ILE A 224 -16.63 3.23 -9.17
N LEU A 225 -15.36 2.82 -9.05
CA LEU A 225 -14.28 3.72 -8.60
C LEU A 225 -14.11 4.90 -9.58
N ALA A 226 -14.11 4.62 -10.88
CA ALA A 226 -13.95 5.64 -11.91
C ALA A 226 -15.10 6.67 -11.92
N GLU A 227 -16.35 6.24 -11.76
CA GLU A 227 -17.53 7.12 -11.65
C GLU A 227 -17.45 8.07 -10.45
N ASN A 228 -16.79 7.64 -9.37
CA ASN A 228 -16.60 8.46 -8.17
C ASN A 228 -15.29 9.27 -8.20
N GLY A 229 -14.45 9.12 -9.23
CA GLY A 229 -13.14 9.76 -9.32
C GLY A 229 -12.12 9.20 -8.33
N TRP A 230 -12.31 7.97 -7.86
CA TRP A 230 -11.40 7.27 -6.97
C TRP A 230 -10.33 6.51 -7.74
N TYR A 231 -9.17 6.38 -7.15
CA TYR A 231 -8.01 5.73 -7.75
C TYR A 231 -7.96 4.24 -7.42
N ALA A 232 -7.49 3.44 -8.37
CA ALA A 232 -7.11 2.05 -8.14
C ALA A 232 -5.59 1.90 -8.26
N SER A 233 -4.95 1.31 -7.24
CA SER A 233 -3.52 1.04 -7.22
C SER A 233 -3.27 -0.45 -7.41
N PHE A 234 -2.41 -0.79 -8.37
CA PHE A 234 -2.14 -2.16 -8.78
C PHE A 234 -0.78 -2.62 -8.28
N ALA A 235 -0.79 -3.69 -7.48
CA ALA A 235 0.40 -4.36 -6.97
C ALA A 235 0.87 -5.49 -7.90
N GLY A 236 1.96 -6.16 -7.50
CA GLY A 236 2.56 -7.25 -8.28
C GLY A 236 1.65 -8.42 -8.60
N ASN A 237 0.55 -8.62 -7.84
CA ASN A 237 -0.44 -9.65 -8.09
C ASN A 237 -1.19 -9.49 -9.43
N VAL A 238 -1.22 -8.30 -10.03
CA VAL A 238 -1.79 -8.09 -11.37
C VAL A 238 -1.04 -8.90 -12.43
N THR A 239 0.24 -9.22 -12.19
CA THR A 239 1.08 -10.01 -13.10
C THR A 239 0.75 -11.53 -13.07
N TYR A 240 -0.08 -11.98 -12.12
CA TYR A 240 -0.36 -13.40 -11.97
C TYR A 240 -1.40 -13.88 -12.97
N HIS A 241 -1.10 -14.98 -13.67
CA HIS A 241 -1.99 -15.54 -14.70
C HIS A 241 -3.40 -15.89 -14.21
N ALA A 242 -3.55 -16.20 -12.92
CA ALA A 242 -4.84 -16.54 -12.34
C ALA A 242 -5.72 -15.31 -12.02
N ASN A 243 -5.13 -14.11 -11.93
CA ASN A 243 -5.82 -12.90 -11.46
C ASN A 243 -6.47 -12.14 -12.63
N ARG A 244 -7.35 -12.83 -13.39
CA ARG A 244 -8.01 -12.28 -14.57
C ARG A 244 -8.95 -11.12 -14.22
N ASP A 245 -9.58 -11.16 -13.05
CA ASP A 245 -10.51 -10.13 -12.60
C ASP A 245 -9.76 -8.82 -12.32
N ILE A 246 -8.61 -8.87 -11.63
CA ILE A 246 -7.74 -7.72 -11.40
C ILE A 246 -7.23 -7.14 -12.73
N GLN A 247 -6.87 -7.99 -13.70
CA GLN A 247 -6.46 -7.56 -15.03
C GLN A 247 -7.61 -6.89 -15.80
N ALA A 248 -8.83 -7.41 -15.70
CA ALA A 248 -10.02 -6.77 -16.26
C ALA A 248 -10.30 -5.42 -15.60
N GLY A 249 -10.16 -5.33 -14.28
CA GLY A 249 -10.24 -4.07 -13.54
C GLY A 249 -9.20 -3.05 -14.00
N ALA A 250 -7.95 -3.47 -14.22
CA ALA A 250 -6.90 -2.59 -14.75
C ALA A 250 -7.20 -2.07 -16.16
N LEU A 251 -7.85 -2.86 -17.00
CA LEU A 251 -8.29 -2.42 -18.33
C LEU A 251 -9.47 -1.45 -18.27
N ALA A 252 -10.43 -1.69 -17.37
CA ALA A 252 -11.60 -0.83 -17.19
C ALA A 252 -11.24 0.51 -16.54
N MET A 253 -10.21 0.53 -15.69
CA MET A 253 -9.81 1.74 -14.98
C MET A 253 -9.24 2.81 -15.92
N PRO A 254 -9.74 4.05 -15.89
CA PRO A 254 -9.17 5.15 -16.68
C PRO A 254 -7.70 5.40 -16.36
N ALA A 255 -6.88 5.71 -17.38
CA ALA A 255 -5.46 5.91 -17.22
C ALA A 255 -5.07 6.94 -16.15
N HIS A 256 -5.87 8.03 -16.02
CA HIS A 256 -5.61 9.12 -15.06
C HIS A 256 -5.99 8.77 -13.60
N LEU A 257 -6.64 7.62 -13.37
CA LEU A 257 -6.99 7.11 -12.04
C LEU A 257 -6.24 5.82 -11.68
N ARG A 258 -5.28 5.39 -12.53
CA ARG A 258 -4.42 4.24 -12.27
C ARG A 258 -3.18 4.63 -11.48
N LEU A 259 -2.88 3.87 -10.44
CA LEU A 259 -1.64 3.93 -9.68
C LEU A 259 -0.95 2.57 -9.70
N ILE A 260 0.31 2.52 -9.31
CA ILE A 260 1.08 1.30 -9.11
C ILE A 260 1.77 1.31 -7.76
N GLU A 261 1.92 0.14 -7.19
CA GLU A 261 2.55 -0.07 -5.89
C GLU A 261 3.27 -1.41 -5.83
N THR A 262 3.98 -1.65 -4.74
CA THR A 262 4.53 -2.98 -4.48
C THR A 262 3.72 -3.76 -3.45
N ASP A 263 3.17 -3.11 -2.45
CA ASP A 263 2.65 -3.75 -1.24
C ASP A 263 3.70 -4.70 -0.62
N ALA A 264 4.98 -4.30 -0.74
CA ALA A 264 6.07 -5.12 -0.20
C ALA A 264 5.94 -5.22 1.34
N PRO A 265 6.30 -6.38 1.92
CA PRO A 265 7.05 -7.51 1.36
C PRO A 265 6.21 -8.56 0.61
N TYR A 266 4.93 -8.28 0.41
CA TYR A 266 3.96 -9.20 -0.20
C TYR A 266 3.92 -9.05 -1.72
N LEU A 267 3.16 -9.92 -2.38
CA LEU A 267 2.69 -9.79 -3.78
C LEU A 267 3.80 -9.59 -4.82
N THR A 268 4.95 -10.23 -4.62
CA THR A 268 6.09 -10.14 -5.54
C THR A 268 5.65 -10.41 -6.98
N PRO A 269 5.92 -9.48 -7.94
CA PRO A 269 5.52 -9.65 -9.33
C PRO A 269 6.25 -10.82 -10.01
N GLN A 270 5.65 -11.32 -11.10
CA GLN A 270 6.38 -12.22 -11.99
C GLN A 270 7.60 -11.48 -12.59
N PRO A 271 8.73 -12.19 -12.81
CA PRO A 271 8.91 -13.65 -12.65
C PRO A 271 9.32 -14.09 -11.23
N TYR A 272 9.38 -13.16 -10.27
CA TYR A 272 9.93 -13.42 -8.93
C TYR A 272 8.92 -13.86 -7.89
N ARG A 273 7.69 -14.23 -8.31
CA ARG A 273 6.67 -14.73 -7.40
C ARG A 273 7.21 -15.81 -6.46
N GLY A 274 6.94 -15.67 -5.14
CA GLY A 274 7.44 -16.57 -4.09
C GLY A 274 8.78 -16.18 -3.49
N GLN A 275 9.38 -15.09 -3.96
CA GLN A 275 10.54 -14.45 -3.37
C GLN A 275 10.10 -13.20 -2.57
N PRO A 276 10.95 -12.62 -1.72
CA PRO A 276 10.64 -11.36 -1.04
C PRO A 276 10.41 -10.21 -2.04
N ASN A 277 9.42 -9.36 -1.76
CA ASN A 277 9.16 -8.17 -2.54
C ASN A 277 9.82 -6.93 -1.92
N ALA A 278 10.09 -5.94 -2.74
CA ALA A 278 10.56 -4.61 -2.31
C ALA A 278 10.30 -3.58 -3.42
N SER A 279 10.29 -2.30 -3.06
CA SER A 279 10.01 -1.18 -3.98
C SER A 279 10.83 -1.22 -5.28
N TYR A 280 12.04 -1.78 -5.26
CA TYR A 280 12.87 -1.88 -6.46
C TYR A 280 12.33 -2.84 -7.54
N LEU A 281 11.31 -3.65 -7.22
CA LEU A 281 10.65 -4.56 -8.17
C LEU A 281 9.40 -3.98 -8.84
N ILE A 282 8.98 -2.77 -8.47
CA ILE A 282 7.76 -2.13 -9.01
C ILE A 282 7.77 -2.00 -10.53
N GLY A 283 8.96 -1.92 -11.13
CA GLY A 283 9.13 -1.86 -12.57
C GLY A 283 8.51 -3.03 -13.33
N HIS A 284 8.49 -4.23 -12.73
CA HIS A 284 7.83 -5.41 -13.33
C HIS A 284 6.31 -5.26 -13.39
N THR A 285 5.71 -4.67 -12.35
CA THR A 285 4.28 -4.33 -12.35
C THR A 285 3.96 -3.29 -13.43
N ALA A 286 4.80 -2.25 -13.54
CA ALA A 286 4.65 -1.21 -14.56
C ALA A 286 4.74 -1.79 -15.98
N ASP A 287 5.75 -2.62 -16.26
CA ASP A 287 5.97 -3.19 -17.59
C ASP A 287 4.84 -4.16 -17.98
N PHE A 288 4.34 -4.95 -17.03
CA PHE A 288 3.18 -5.81 -17.27
C PHE A 288 1.91 -5.01 -17.59
N LEU A 289 1.62 -3.94 -16.81
CA LEU A 289 0.47 -3.08 -17.07
C LEU A 289 0.59 -2.34 -18.40
N ALA A 290 1.79 -1.92 -18.79
CA ALA A 290 2.02 -1.31 -20.09
C ALA A 290 1.66 -2.26 -21.24
N GLU A 291 2.11 -3.52 -21.17
CA GLU A 291 1.75 -4.56 -22.13
C GLU A 291 0.24 -4.83 -22.13
N LEU A 292 -0.36 -4.98 -20.96
CA LEU A 292 -1.79 -5.23 -20.78
C LEU A 292 -2.65 -4.12 -21.39
N THR A 293 -2.27 -2.87 -21.19
CA THR A 293 -3.03 -1.68 -21.63
C THR A 293 -2.58 -1.16 -22.99
N GLN A 294 -1.63 -1.84 -23.65
CA GLN A 294 -1.14 -1.53 -24.99
C GLN A 294 -0.53 -0.12 -25.13
N VAL A 295 0.16 0.33 -24.09
CA VAL A 295 0.99 1.54 -24.10
C VAL A 295 2.47 1.21 -23.93
N THR A 296 3.36 2.16 -24.15
CA THR A 296 4.78 1.95 -23.85
C THR A 296 5.03 1.94 -22.33
N SER A 297 6.08 1.25 -21.88
CA SER A 297 6.48 1.25 -20.47
C SER A 297 6.78 2.66 -19.97
N GLU A 298 7.36 3.52 -20.80
CA GLU A 298 7.64 4.93 -20.47
C GLU A 298 6.35 5.74 -20.28
N GLU A 299 5.37 5.59 -21.15
CA GLU A 299 4.06 6.25 -21.03
C GLU A 299 3.34 5.81 -19.77
N LEU A 300 3.32 4.52 -19.45
CA LEU A 300 2.66 4.03 -18.24
C LEU A 300 3.34 4.58 -16.98
N ARG A 301 4.67 4.49 -16.90
CA ARG A 301 5.45 4.98 -15.76
C ARG A 301 5.23 6.47 -15.54
N GLU A 302 5.32 7.26 -16.58
CA GLU A 302 5.12 8.70 -16.49
C GLU A 302 3.68 9.05 -16.09
N GLN A 303 2.67 8.32 -16.63
CA GLN A 303 1.27 8.54 -16.27
C GLN A 303 1.01 8.18 -14.81
N THR A 304 1.44 7.00 -14.35
CA THR A 304 1.23 6.56 -12.96
C THR A 304 2.03 7.40 -11.97
N PHE A 305 3.23 7.85 -12.34
CA PHE A 305 4.01 8.79 -11.54
C PHE A 305 3.28 10.13 -11.35
N ARG A 306 2.76 10.73 -12.45
CA ARG A 306 1.98 11.98 -12.37
C ARG A 306 0.71 11.82 -11.55
N ASN A 307 0.01 10.70 -11.72
CA ASN A 307 -1.18 10.41 -10.94
C ASN A 307 -0.86 10.36 -9.43
N ALA A 308 0.17 9.60 -9.04
CA ALA A 308 0.59 9.50 -7.66
C ALA A 308 1.09 10.85 -7.10
N ALA A 309 1.87 11.61 -7.88
CA ALA A 309 2.32 12.94 -7.48
C ALA A 309 1.14 13.92 -7.28
N ALA A 310 0.08 13.80 -8.08
CA ALA A 310 -1.15 14.60 -7.91
C ALA A 310 -1.98 14.15 -6.70
N VAL A 311 -1.91 12.87 -6.32
CA VAL A 311 -2.58 12.34 -5.12
C VAL A 311 -1.87 12.82 -3.86
N TYR A 312 -0.57 12.56 -3.74
CA TYR A 312 0.19 12.73 -2.49
C TYR A 312 0.90 14.08 -2.38
N GLU A 313 0.99 14.86 -3.44
CA GLU A 313 1.51 16.25 -3.49
C GLU A 313 2.95 16.43 -3.00
N PHE A 314 3.83 15.46 -3.22
CA PHE A 314 5.26 15.58 -2.91
C PHE A 314 6.13 15.04 -4.03
#